data_e998c7ece429dcd70e6b2303afe5cbb5
#
_entry.id   e998c7ece429dcd70e6b2303afe5cbb5
#
_cell.length_a   1.000
_cell.length_b   1.000
_cell.length_c   1.000
_cell.angle_alpha   90.00
_cell.angle_beta   90.00
_cell.angle_gamma   90.00
#
_symmetry.space_group_name_H-M   'P 1'
#
loop_
_entity.id
_entity.type
_entity.pdbx_description
1 polymer ?
#
loop_
_entity_poly.entity_id
_entity_poly.type
_entity_poly.pdbx_seq_one_letter_code
_entity_poly.pdbx_strand_id
1 'polypeptide(L)'
;MRIHILGICGTFMGGLAILARALGHDVTGSDANVYPPMSTLLEQQGISLTQGYDPQQLNPAPDLVIIGNAMSRGNPCVEAVLENNIPYVSGPQWLHDFILRDRWVIAVAGTHGKTTTSGMIAWILESCGMAPGFVIGGVPGNFDVSARLGDSPFFVIEADEYDSAFFDKRSKFVHYCPRTLVLNNLEFDHADIFDDLNAVKKQFHHLLRIVPGKGKVIWPEQDHNLRHVIGMGCWSEQETTGPQGQWLTQKSCSDASRWTVKLNNDVVAEVEWGLVGEHNMHNGLMAIAAARHIGITPQDAAKALNEFVNARRRLELRGTVNGIEVYDDFAHHPTAILATLSALRSKIGGTRRILAVLEPRSNTMKLGVSKNELAPSLARADEVFLFQPSHIPWQVSDVAEACVQPVQWSADITHLVAMITKSVKPGDVILVMSNGGFEGIHQKLLDSLSTLQLVK
;
A
#
# COMPACT_ATOMS: atom_id res chain seq x y z
N MET A 1 25.73 15.62 -8.04
CA MET A 1 24.81 16.37 -8.90
C MET A 1 23.83 17.14 -8.03
N ARG A 2 23.37 18.29 -8.47
CA ARG A 2 22.19 18.97 -7.90
C ARG A 2 20.94 18.44 -8.56
N ILE A 3 20.07 17.84 -7.76
CA ILE A 3 18.83 17.23 -8.22
C ILE A 3 17.65 18.01 -7.62
N HIS A 4 16.71 18.44 -8.44
CA HIS A 4 15.45 19.03 -7.97
C HIS A 4 14.28 18.09 -8.26
N ILE A 5 13.42 17.84 -7.27
CA ILE A 5 12.31 16.88 -7.39
C ILE A 5 10.97 17.62 -7.35
N LEU A 6 10.19 17.54 -8.41
CA LEU A 6 8.83 18.09 -8.48
C LEU A 6 7.82 17.05 -7.97
N GLY A 7 7.01 17.43 -6.98
CA GLY A 7 6.07 16.54 -6.29
C GLY A 7 6.75 15.70 -5.20
N ILE A 8 7.76 16.26 -4.54
CA ILE A 8 8.66 15.56 -3.60
C ILE A 8 7.94 14.98 -2.37
N CYS A 9 6.82 15.54 -1.94
CA CYS A 9 6.07 15.07 -0.76
C CYS A 9 5.19 13.85 -1.02
N GLY A 10 5.10 13.39 -2.27
CA GLY A 10 4.50 12.08 -2.56
C GLY A 10 5.35 10.93 -2.00
N THR A 11 4.73 9.85 -1.49
CA THR A 11 5.44 8.75 -0.80
C THR A 11 6.57 8.16 -1.64
N PHE A 12 6.32 7.87 -2.92
CA PHE A 12 7.33 7.35 -3.84
C PHE A 12 8.43 8.38 -4.11
N MET A 13 8.06 9.63 -4.42
CA MET A 13 9.02 10.68 -4.74
C MET A 13 9.89 11.07 -3.54
N GLY A 14 9.30 11.09 -2.33
CA GLY A 14 10.05 11.27 -1.07
C GLY A 14 11.04 10.15 -0.82
N GLY A 15 10.66 8.90 -1.11
CA GLY A 15 11.59 7.77 -1.08
C GLY A 15 12.76 7.94 -2.04
N LEU A 16 12.52 8.42 -3.27
CA LEU A 16 13.60 8.74 -4.23
C LEU A 16 14.51 9.85 -3.74
N ALA A 17 13.97 10.87 -3.07
CA ALA A 17 14.74 11.95 -2.50
C ALA A 17 15.74 11.44 -1.44
N ILE A 18 15.28 10.53 -0.56
CA ILE A 18 16.11 9.87 0.45
C ILE A 18 17.23 9.06 -0.24
N LEU A 19 16.89 8.27 -1.26
CA LEU A 19 17.85 7.47 -2.00
C LEU A 19 18.88 8.34 -2.74
N ALA A 20 18.45 9.43 -3.40
CA ALA A 20 19.33 10.36 -4.09
C ALA A 20 20.32 11.03 -3.09
N ARG A 21 19.83 11.38 -1.90
CA ARG A 21 20.67 11.92 -0.82
C ARG A 21 21.68 10.89 -0.33
N ALA A 22 21.27 9.64 -0.16
CA ALA A 22 22.16 8.53 0.24
C ALA A 22 23.26 8.25 -0.82
N LEU A 23 23.00 8.51 -2.11
CA LEU A 23 23.98 8.46 -3.19
C LEU A 23 24.93 9.67 -3.20
N GLY A 24 24.79 10.62 -2.28
CA GLY A 24 25.65 11.79 -2.17
C GLY A 24 25.27 12.94 -3.11
N HIS A 25 24.04 12.96 -3.63
CA HIS A 25 23.54 14.07 -4.42
C HIS A 25 23.08 15.23 -3.51
N ASP A 26 23.17 16.46 -4.02
CA ASP A 26 22.54 17.62 -3.41
C ASP A 26 21.07 17.68 -3.88
N VAL A 27 20.15 17.45 -2.94
CA VAL A 27 18.73 17.24 -3.27
C VAL A 27 17.88 18.37 -2.71
N THR A 28 17.08 18.96 -3.57
CA THR A 28 16.02 19.90 -3.24
C THR A 28 14.72 19.44 -3.87
N GLY A 29 13.58 19.99 -3.46
CA GLY A 29 12.33 19.69 -4.14
C GLY A 29 11.19 20.58 -3.75
N SER A 30 10.13 20.48 -4.52
CA SER A 30 8.91 21.27 -4.34
C SER A 30 7.65 20.42 -4.42
N ASP A 31 6.65 20.90 -3.71
CA ASP A 31 5.31 20.30 -3.72
C ASP A 31 4.24 21.37 -3.51
N ALA A 32 3.02 21.15 -4.00
CA ALA A 32 1.88 22.00 -3.70
C ALA A 32 1.52 21.96 -2.21
N ASN A 33 1.77 20.81 -1.56
CA ASN A 33 1.38 20.53 -0.18
C ASN A 33 2.58 20.01 0.63
N VAL A 34 3.32 20.94 1.25
CA VAL A 34 4.46 20.61 2.14
C VAL A 34 3.97 20.54 3.57
N TYR A 35 3.64 19.32 4.07
CA TYR A 35 3.15 19.10 5.42
C TYR A 35 3.58 17.71 5.98
N PRO A 36 3.60 17.57 7.33
CA PRO A 36 3.91 16.29 7.96
C PRO A 36 2.94 15.15 7.55
N PRO A 37 3.40 13.88 7.55
CA PRO A 37 4.68 13.42 8.06
C PRO A 37 5.84 13.47 7.05
N MET A 38 5.58 13.58 5.73
CA MET A 38 6.62 13.50 4.70
C MET A 38 7.58 14.68 4.75
N SER A 39 7.08 15.92 4.93
CA SER A 39 7.96 17.09 5.02
C SER A 39 8.96 16.95 6.18
N THR A 40 8.51 16.54 7.36
CA THR A 40 9.36 16.32 8.52
C THR A 40 10.43 15.25 8.26
N LEU A 41 10.05 14.14 7.61
CA LEU A 41 10.99 13.08 7.27
C LEU A 41 12.09 13.58 6.31
N LEU A 42 11.72 14.33 5.29
CA LEU A 42 12.67 14.86 4.29
C LEU A 42 13.58 15.93 4.89
N GLU A 43 13.05 16.83 5.71
CA GLU A 43 13.83 17.87 6.42
C GLU A 43 14.86 17.24 7.39
N GLN A 44 14.49 16.17 8.10
CA GLN A 44 15.41 15.40 8.95
C GLN A 44 16.57 14.77 8.16
N GLN A 45 16.37 14.50 6.86
CA GLN A 45 17.42 14.02 5.95
C GLN A 45 18.22 15.18 5.33
N GLY A 46 18.00 16.41 5.76
CA GLY A 46 18.71 17.60 5.25
C GLY A 46 18.30 18.00 3.84
N ILE A 47 17.07 17.66 3.42
CA ILE A 47 16.51 18.00 2.11
C ILE A 47 15.71 19.29 2.23
N SER A 48 16.05 20.29 1.42
CA SER A 48 15.33 21.58 1.38
C SER A 48 14.04 21.45 0.57
N LEU A 49 12.93 21.85 1.19
CA LEU A 49 11.61 21.81 0.60
C LEU A 49 11.08 23.21 0.28
N THR A 50 10.43 23.36 -0.86
CA THR A 50 9.74 24.58 -1.29
C THR A 50 8.26 24.30 -1.50
N GLN A 51 7.38 25.11 -0.91
CA GLN A 51 5.94 25.03 -1.18
C GLN A 51 5.60 25.79 -2.45
N GLY A 52 4.85 25.14 -3.32
CA GLY A 52 4.47 25.69 -4.63
C GLY A 52 5.50 25.45 -5.71
N TYR A 53 5.22 25.96 -6.90
CA TYR A 53 6.00 25.67 -8.11
C TYR A 53 6.43 26.96 -8.81
N ASP A 54 7.09 27.89 -8.08
CA ASP A 54 7.70 29.08 -8.64
C ASP A 54 8.95 28.70 -9.44
N PRO A 55 9.09 29.04 -10.73
CA PRO A 55 10.27 28.75 -11.53
C PRO A 55 11.61 29.30 -10.95
N GLN A 56 11.57 30.33 -10.12
CA GLN A 56 12.77 30.89 -9.48
C GLN A 56 13.52 29.87 -8.61
N GLN A 57 12.85 28.85 -8.10
CA GLN A 57 13.46 27.76 -7.34
C GLN A 57 14.41 26.87 -8.17
N LEU A 58 14.30 26.93 -9.50
CA LEU A 58 15.22 26.27 -10.43
C LEU A 58 16.46 27.13 -10.74
N ASN A 59 16.67 28.23 -10.04
CA ASN A 59 17.82 29.10 -10.24
C ASN A 59 18.76 29.09 -9.00
N PRO A 60 20.04 28.69 -9.14
CA PRO A 60 20.71 28.24 -10.37
C PRO A 60 20.19 26.90 -10.86
N ALA A 61 20.20 26.68 -12.19
CA ALA A 61 19.62 25.49 -12.80
C ALA A 61 20.20 24.18 -12.19
N PRO A 62 19.35 23.22 -11.78
CA PRO A 62 19.82 21.92 -11.33
C PRO A 62 20.44 21.11 -12.48
N ASP A 63 21.30 20.15 -12.15
CA ASP A 63 21.87 19.24 -13.14
C ASP A 63 20.81 18.29 -13.71
N LEU A 64 19.77 17.98 -12.90
CA LEU A 64 18.67 17.09 -13.28
C LEU A 64 17.41 17.46 -12.50
N VAL A 65 16.25 17.43 -13.17
CA VAL A 65 14.92 17.51 -12.54
C VAL A 65 14.24 16.15 -12.59
N ILE A 66 13.82 15.62 -11.43
CA ILE A 66 12.99 14.42 -11.38
C ILE A 66 11.53 14.86 -11.26
N ILE A 67 10.70 14.42 -12.21
CA ILE A 67 9.31 14.86 -12.33
C ILE A 67 8.37 13.74 -11.85
N GLY A 68 7.58 14.04 -10.81
CA GLY A 68 6.56 13.13 -10.29
C GLY A 68 5.34 13.02 -11.21
N ASN A 69 4.61 11.91 -11.10
CA ASN A 69 3.46 11.62 -11.95
C ASN A 69 2.26 12.56 -11.73
N ALA A 70 2.18 13.22 -10.59
CA ALA A 70 1.15 14.23 -10.33
C ALA A 70 1.36 15.55 -11.09
N MET A 71 2.53 15.74 -11.70
CA MET A 71 2.84 16.94 -12.49
C MET A 71 2.20 16.88 -13.87
N SER A 72 1.79 18.03 -14.38
CA SER A 72 1.18 18.17 -15.71
C SER A 72 1.67 19.44 -16.44
N ARG A 73 1.37 19.49 -17.76
CA ARG A 73 1.55 20.73 -18.52
C ARG A 73 0.73 21.85 -17.91
N GLY A 74 1.28 23.06 -17.96
CA GLY A 74 0.72 24.24 -17.29
C GLY A 74 1.25 24.46 -15.87
N ASN A 75 1.98 23.49 -15.27
CA ASN A 75 2.69 23.73 -14.03
C ASN A 75 3.90 24.63 -14.29
N PRO A 76 4.07 25.78 -13.58
CA PRO A 76 5.10 26.79 -13.92
C PRO A 76 6.53 26.23 -13.90
N CYS A 77 6.87 25.33 -12.98
CA CYS A 77 8.19 24.69 -12.96
C CYS A 77 8.38 23.71 -14.11
N VAL A 78 7.33 22.95 -14.48
CA VAL A 78 7.37 22.05 -15.65
C VAL A 78 7.62 22.86 -16.92
N GLU A 79 6.89 23.96 -17.12
CA GLU A 79 7.07 24.82 -18.30
C GLU A 79 8.49 25.42 -18.32
N ALA A 80 9.00 25.89 -17.19
CA ALA A 80 10.37 26.43 -17.10
C ALA A 80 11.44 25.37 -17.40
N VAL A 81 11.25 24.14 -16.96
CA VAL A 81 12.15 23.02 -17.29
C VAL A 81 12.21 22.79 -18.79
N LEU A 82 11.04 22.79 -19.46
CA LEU A 82 10.93 22.57 -20.91
C LEU A 82 11.50 23.76 -21.71
N GLU A 83 11.16 24.99 -21.34
CA GLU A 83 11.60 26.22 -22.03
C GLU A 83 13.11 26.43 -21.94
N ASN A 84 13.70 26.13 -20.78
CA ASN A 84 15.13 26.31 -20.56
C ASN A 84 15.95 25.06 -20.89
N ASN A 85 15.32 24.01 -21.44
CA ASN A 85 15.96 22.74 -21.80
C ASN A 85 16.77 22.14 -20.64
N ILE A 86 16.26 22.25 -19.39
CA ILE A 86 16.90 21.64 -18.22
C ILE A 86 16.73 20.11 -18.33
N PRO A 87 17.78 19.30 -18.10
CA PRO A 87 17.67 17.86 -18.14
C PRO A 87 16.59 17.35 -17.15
N TYR A 88 15.70 16.48 -17.60
CA TYR A 88 14.65 15.93 -16.76
C TYR A 88 14.38 14.45 -17.03
N VAL A 89 13.81 13.76 -16.03
CA VAL A 89 13.51 12.33 -16.06
C VAL A 89 12.31 12.03 -15.17
N SER A 90 11.61 10.91 -15.42
CA SER A 90 10.60 10.41 -14.48
C SER A 90 11.25 9.74 -13.26
N GLY A 91 10.55 9.75 -12.13
CA GLY A 91 11.03 9.07 -10.92
C GLY A 91 11.39 7.59 -11.15
N PRO A 92 10.51 6.78 -11.77
CA PRO A 92 10.79 5.37 -12.04
C PRO A 92 12.00 5.15 -12.95
N GLN A 93 12.19 5.98 -13.98
CA GLN A 93 13.36 5.88 -14.86
C GLN A 93 14.65 6.25 -14.11
N TRP A 94 14.62 7.33 -13.30
CA TRP A 94 15.78 7.69 -12.47
C TRP A 94 16.16 6.54 -11.52
N LEU A 95 15.18 5.94 -10.85
CA LEU A 95 15.40 4.82 -9.95
C LEU A 95 16.07 3.64 -10.68
N HIS A 96 15.61 3.32 -11.89
CA HIS A 96 16.20 2.29 -12.72
C HIS A 96 17.68 2.61 -13.03
N ASP A 97 17.93 3.79 -13.58
CA ASP A 97 19.25 4.14 -14.14
C ASP A 97 20.34 4.28 -13.08
N PHE A 98 19.98 4.77 -11.88
CA PHE A 98 20.94 5.08 -10.82
C PHE A 98 21.02 3.99 -9.73
N ILE A 99 20.00 3.12 -9.59
CA ILE A 99 19.94 2.18 -8.47
C ILE A 99 19.64 0.74 -8.90
N LEU A 100 18.58 0.52 -9.70
CA LEU A 100 18.08 -0.85 -9.94
C LEU A 100 18.88 -1.62 -10.97
N ARG A 101 19.52 -0.95 -11.90
CA ARG A 101 20.18 -1.54 -13.07
C ARG A 101 21.16 -2.67 -12.73
N ASP A 102 21.93 -2.51 -11.65
CA ASP A 102 22.95 -3.46 -11.21
C ASP A 102 22.50 -4.29 -9.99
N ARG A 103 21.20 -4.29 -9.68
CA ARG A 103 20.63 -4.99 -8.53
C ARG A 103 19.74 -6.15 -8.93
N TRP A 104 19.59 -7.09 -8.01
CA TRP A 104 18.54 -8.10 -8.08
C TRP A 104 17.24 -7.49 -7.55
N VAL A 105 16.39 -7.06 -8.45
CA VAL A 105 15.12 -6.41 -8.09
C VAL A 105 14.07 -7.48 -7.79
N ILE A 106 13.42 -7.34 -6.63
CA ILE A 106 12.27 -8.11 -6.18
C ILE A 106 11.08 -7.16 -6.17
N ALA A 107 10.18 -7.28 -7.14
CA ALA A 107 9.04 -6.39 -7.28
C ALA A 107 7.75 -7.08 -6.82
N VAL A 108 6.91 -6.34 -6.11
CA VAL A 108 5.59 -6.80 -5.67
C VAL A 108 4.53 -5.94 -6.33
N ALA A 109 3.78 -6.51 -7.26
CA ALA A 109 2.66 -5.88 -7.94
C ALA A 109 1.33 -6.53 -7.54
N GLY A 110 0.24 -5.85 -7.82
CA GLY A 110 -1.12 -6.31 -7.52
C GLY A 110 -1.99 -5.17 -7.04
N THR A 111 -3.29 -5.34 -7.04
CA THR A 111 -4.23 -4.31 -6.57
C THR A 111 -4.10 -4.13 -5.05
N HIS A 112 -4.00 -5.23 -4.31
CA HIS A 112 -3.95 -5.22 -2.84
C HIS A 112 -2.72 -5.93 -2.29
N GLY A 113 -2.30 -5.58 -1.07
CA GLY A 113 -1.24 -6.25 -0.32
C GLY A 113 0.19 -5.88 -0.73
N LYS A 114 0.41 -5.03 -1.74
CA LYS A 114 1.74 -4.61 -2.21
C LYS A 114 2.67 -4.18 -1.07
N THR A 115 2.26 -3.19 -0.30
CA THR A 115 3.04 -2.60 0.81
C THR A 115 3.41 -3.65 1.87
N THR A 116 2.43 -4.44 2.31
CA THR A 116 2.62 -5.47 3.34
C THR A 116 3.58 -6.55 2.84
N THR A 117 3.36 -7.08 1.63
CA THR A 117 4.23 -8.14 1.06
C THR A 117 5.64 -7.62 0.80
N SER A 118 5.82 -6.41 0.28
CA SER A 118 7.14 -5.79 0.11
C SER A 118 7.84 -5.60 1.45
N GLY A 119 7.11 -5.14 2.47
CA GLY A 119 7.63 -5.02 3.84
C GLY A 119 8.08 -6.37 4.42
N MET A 120 7.27 -7.42 4.23
CA MET A 120 7.60 -8.79 4.65
C MET A 120 8.87 -9.32 3.96
N ILE A 121 8.99 -9.13 2.64
CA ILE A 121 10.19 -9.53 1.89
C ILE A 121 11.41 -8.76 2.39
N ALA A 122 11.32 -7.44 2.52
CA ALA A 122 12.44 -6.63 3.02
C ALA A 122 12.87 -7.07 4.43
N TRP A 123 11.91 -7.37 5.31
CA TRP A 123 12.19 -7.85 6.66
C TRP A 123 12.82 -9.25 6.69
N ILE A 124 12.33 -10.17 5.86
CA ILE A 124 12.95 -11.51 5.72
C ILE A 124 14.42 -11.39 5.32
N LEU A 125 14.72 -10.57 4.29
CA LEU A 125 16.09 -10.34 3.86
C LEU A 125 16.95 -9.72 4.96
N GLU A 126 16.42 -8.73 5.67
CA GLU A 126 17.11 -8.06 6.79
C GLU A 126 17.43 -9.05 7.91
N SER A 127 16.44 -9.82 8.35
CA SER A 127 16.60 -10.82 9.41
C SER A 127 17.59 -11.92 9.05
N CYS A 128 17.78 -12.21 7.75
CA CYS A 128 18.77 -13.14 7.25
C CYS A 128 20.14 -12.49 6.97
N GLY A 129 20.35 -11.24 7.39
CA GLY A 129 21.62 -10.52 7.26
C GLY A 129 21.95 -10.06 5.86
N MET A 130 20.96 -9.98 4.97
CA MET A 130 21.18 -9.58 3.57
C MET A 130 21.11 -8.07 3.33
N ALA A 131 20.78 -7.25 4.33
CA ALA A 131 20.75 -5.78 4.27
C ALA A 131 20.20 -5.21 2.94
N PRO A 132 18.95 -5.49 2.53
CA PRO A 132 18.40 -5.09 1.23
C PRO A 132 18.22 -3.58 1.11
N GLY A 133 18.31 -3.06 -0.12
CA GLY A 133 17.68 -1.80 -0.47
C GLY A 133 16.18 -1.96 -0.65
N PHE A 134 15.42 -0.89 -0.48
CA PHE A 134 13.98 -0.93 -0.75
C PHE A 134 13.35 0.45 -1.00
N VAL A 135 12.21 0.46 -1.71
CA VAL A 135 11.23 1.55 -1.76
C VAL A 135 9.84 0.94 -1.58
N ILE A 136 9.16 1.32 -0.51
CA ILE A 136 7.86 0.78 -0.10
C ILE A 136 6.90 1.94 0.16
N GLY A 137 5.63 1.80 -0.21
CA GLY A 137 4.60 2.84 -0.13
C GLY A 137 4.17 3.25 1.28
N GLY A 138 4.79 2.70 2.32
CA GLY A 138 4.63 3.04 3.73
C GLY A 138 5.89 2.72 4.49
N VAL A 139 5.98 3.13 5.75
CA VAL A 139 7.08 2.75 6.64
C VAL A 139 6.72 1.42 7.30
N PRO A 140 7.38 0.29 6.95
CA PRO A 140 7.16 -0.98 7.63
C PRO A 140 7.57 -0.87 9.10
N GLY A 141 6.83 -1.51 10.01
CA GLY A 141 7.03 -1.33 11.44
C GLY A 141 8.39 -1.81 11.98
N ASN A 142 9.08 -2.67 11.22
CA ASN A 142 10.44 -3.11 11.53
C ASN A 142 11.53 -2.13 11.04
N PHE A 143 11.16 -1.07 10.34
CA PHE A 143 12.06 -0.07 9.79
C PHE A 143 11.58 1.33 10.14
N ASP A 144 12.51 2.30 10.21
CA ASP A 144 12.18 3.70 10.50
C ASP A 144 11.97 4.54 9.24
N VAL A 145 12.13 3.93 8.06
CA VAL A 145 12.10 4.61 6.75
C VAL A 145 11.29 3.83 5.73
N SER A 146 10.75 4.53 4.73
CA SER A 146 10.06 3.92 3.58
C SER A 146 10.98 3.60 2.41
N ALA A 147 12.23 4.10 2.44
CA ALA A 147 13.22 3.86 1.41
C ALA A 147 14.62 3.80 2.01
N ARG A 148 15.43 2.85 1.53
CA ARG A 148 16.82 2.64 1.94
C ARG A 148 17.63 2.12 0.76
N LEU A 149 18.87 2.60 0.61
CA LEU A 149 19.77 2.15 -0.45
C LEU A 149 20.21 0.68 -0.26
N GLY A 150 20.45 0.27 1.00
CA GLY A 150 20.94 -1.06 1.34
C GLY A 150 22.39 -1.32 0.89
N ASP A 151 23.03 -2.32 1.50
CA ASP A 151 24.45 -2.65 1.26
C ASP A 151 24.62 -3.91 0.41
N SER A 152 23.55 -4.58 0.03
CA SER A 152 23.56 -5.82 -0.75
C SER A 152 23.07 -5.62 -2.20
N PRO A 153 23.25 -6.61 -3.08
CA PRO A 153 22.70 -6.55 -4.43
C PRO A 153 21.18 -6.65 -4.50
N PHE A 154 20.49 -6.97 -3.41
CA PHE A 154 19.04 -7.13 -3.40
C PHE A 154 18.32 -5.80 -3.20
N PHE A 155 17.25 -5.61 -3.97
CA PHE A 155 16.40 -4.42 -3.86
C PHE A 155 14.92 -4.79 -3.93
N VAL A 156 14.16 -4.47 -2.88
CA VAL A 156 12.71 -4.75 -2.81
C VAL A 156 11.94 -3.50 -3.21
N ILE A 157 11.00 -3.64 -4.14
CA ILE A 157 10.20 -2.52 -4.60
C ILE A 157 8.72 -2.84 -4.63
N GLU A 158 7.92 -1.94 -4.09
CA GLU A 158 6.48 -1.92 -4.32
C GLU A 158 6.21 -1.44 -5.74
N ALA A 159 5.65 -2.31 -6.57
CA ALA A 159 5.47 -2.11 -7.99
C ALA A 159 4.04 -1.63 -8.29
N ASP A 160 3.89 -0.31 -8.35
CA ASP A 160 2.64 0.37 -8.58
C ASP A 160 2.32 0.51 -10.08
N GLU A 161 1.07 0.31 -10.45
CA GLU A 161 0.53 0.38 -11.81
C GLU A 161 0.28 1.80 -12.33
N TYR A 162 0.37 2.84 -11.49
CA TYR A 162 0.23 4.23 -11.93
C TYR A 162 1.24 4.63 -13.01
N ASP A 163 0.88 5.59 -13.85
CA ASP A 163 1.77 6.16 -14.86
C ASP A 163 3.01 6.83 -14.25
N SER A 164 4.07 6.93 -15.04
CA SER A 164 5.39 7.37 -14.58
C SER A 164 5.52 8.89 -14.48
N ALA A 165 5.04 9.62 -15.49
CA ALA A 165 5.06 11.07 -15.57
C ALA A 165 4.09 11.58 -16.66
N PHE A 166 3.91 12.92 -16.77
CA PHE A 166 3.07 13.49 -17.81
C PHE A 166 3.56 13.19 -19.24
N PHE A 167 4.85 12.98 -19.42
CA PHE A 167 5.50 12.66 -20.70
C PHE A 167 5.76 11.16 -20.89
N ASP A 168 5.57 10.34 -19.86
CA ASP A 168 5.70 8.87 -19.92
C ASP A 168 4.47 8.22 -19.26
N LYS A 169 3.53 7.76 -20.08
CA LYS A 169 2.27 7.16 -19.67
C LYS A 169 2.34 5.66 -19.41
N ARG A 170 3.53 5.06 -19.49
CA ARG A 170 3.73 3.68 -19.06
C ARG A 170 3.63 3.58 -17.54
N SER A 171 3.11 2.47 -17.04
CA SER A 171 3.09 2.20 -15.59
C SER A 171 4.50 2.21 -15.01
N LYS A 172 4.65 2.71 -13.78
CA LYS A 172 5.95 2.83 -13.09
C LYS A 172 6.73 1.53 -13.10
N PHE A 173 6.05 0.41 -12.88
CA PHE A 173 6.70 -0.89 -12.74
C PHE A 173 7.41 -1.40 -14.00
N VAL A 174 7.11 -0.88 -15.22
CA VAL A 174 7.83 -1.29 -16.43
C VAL A 174 9.28 -0.79 -16.46
N HIS A 175 9.64 0.14 -15.58
CA HIS A 175 11.00 0.62 -15.41
C HIS A 175 11.84 -0.26 -14.47
N TYR A 176 11.21 -1.13 -13.65
CA TYR A 176 11.91 -1.79 -12.53
C TYR A 176 12.68 -3.05 -12.92
N CYS A 177 12.38 -3.68 -14.07
CA CYS A 177 13.08 -4.85 -14.60
C CYS A 177 13.35 -5.95 -13.55
N PRO A 178 12.30 -6.47 -12.86
CA PRO A 178 12.48 -7.38 -11.75
C PRO A 178 13.02 -8.74 -12.20
N ARG A 179 13.89 -9.35 -11.38
CA ARG A 179 14.29 -10.75 -11.51
C ARG A 179 13.37 -11.69 -10.72
N THR A 180 12.78 -11.18 -9.63
CA THR A 180 11.72 -11.87 -8.88
C THR A 180 10.49 -10.98 -8.93
N LEU A 181 9.41 -11.44 -9.50
CA LEU A 181 8.14 -10.74 -9.59
C LEU A 181 7.08 -11.47 -8.79
N VAL A 182 6.48 -10.79 -7.84
CA VAL A 182 5.31 -11.23 -7.09
C VAL A 182 4.08 -10.50 -7.63
N LEU A 183 3.06 -11.26 -8.04
CA LEU A 183 1.75 -10.75 -8.43
C LEU A 183 0.74 -11.18 -7.37
N ASN A 184 0.34 -10.29 -6.47
CA ASN A 184 -0.52 -10.65 -5.35
C ASN A 184 -1.96 -10.98 -5.75
N ASN A 185 -2.54 -10.15 -6.60
CA ASN A 185 -3.92 -10.23 -7.10
C ASN A 185 -4.11 -9.19 -8.21
N LEU A 186 -5.24 -9.28 -8.93
CA LEU A 186 -5.57 -8.30 -9.96
C LEU A 186 -7.07 -8.06 -10.02
N GLU A 187 -7.48 -6.87 -9.61
CA GLU A 187 -8.85 -6.35 -9.69
C GLU A 187 -8.87 -5.00 -10.41
N PHE A 188 -10.07 -4.50 -10.72
CA PHE A 188 -10.21 -3.17 -11.30
C PHE A 188 -10.11 -2.11 -10.21
N ASP A 189 -9.08 -1.30 -10.27
CA ASP A 189 -8.89 -0.10 -9.46
C ASP A 189 -8.29 1.01 -10.32
N HIS A 190 -8.08 2.21 -9.74
CA HIS A 190 -7.51 3.36 -10.43
C HIS A 190 -8.31 3.78 -11.67
N ALA A 191 -9.66 3.86 -11.52
CA ALA A 191 -10.58 4.29 -12.56
C ALA A 191 -10.35 5.75 -13.05
N ASP A 192 -9.46 6.50 -12.40
CA ASP A 192 -8.99 7.81 -12.83
C ASP A 192 -7.96 7.76 -13.96
N ILE A 193 -7.31 6.63 -14.17
CA ILE A 193 -6.29 6.44 -15.23
C ILE A 193 -6.53 5.22 -16.13
N PHE A 194 -7.41 4.30 -15.74
CA PHE A 194 -7.77 3.11 -16.53
C PHE A 194 -9.27 3.09 -16.82
N ASP A 195 -9.62 2.90 -18.09
CA ASP A 195 -11.02 2.84 -18.52
C ASP A 195 -11.70 1.55 -18.04
N ASP A 196 -10.98 0.45 -18.01
CA ASP A 196 -11.49 -0.87 -17.62
C ASP A 196 -10.38 -1.81 -17.10
N LEU A 197 -10.81 -3.00 -16.63
CA LEU A 197 -9.90 -4.05 -16.17
C LEU A 197 -8.94 -4.55 -17.27
N ASN A 198 -9.32 -4.48 -18.55
CA ASN A 198 -8.44 -4.93 -19.63
C ASN A 198 -7.27 -3.95 -19.84
N ALA A 199 -7.50 -2.66 -19.60
CA ALA A 199 -6.43 -1.66 -19.59
C ALA A 199 -5.40 -1.98 -18.49
N VAL A 200 -5.86 -2.35 -17.27
CA VAL A 200 -4.98 -2.79 -16.17
C VAL A 200 -4.24 -4.09 -16.55
N LYS A 201 -4.93 -5.11 -17.06
CA LYS A 201 -4.32 -6.38 -17.51
C LYS A 201 -3.22 -6.16 -18.55
N LYS A 202 -3.42 -5.21 -19.47
CA LYS A 202 -2.41 -4.84 -20.47
C LYS A 202 -1.14 -4.29 -19.81
N GLN A 203 -1.24 -3.48 -18.77
CA GLN A 203 -0.07 -2.99 -18.04
C GLN A 203 0.65 -4.12 -17.31
N PHE A 204 -0.07 -5.01 -16.65
CA PHE A 204 0.54 -6.18 -16.01
C PHE A 204 1.23 -7.11 -17.03
N HIS A 205 0.68 -7.24 -18.23
CA HIS A 205 1.37 -7.98 -19.31
C HIS A 205 2.65 -7.24 -19.78
N HIS A 206 2.66 -5.89 -19.79
CA HIS A 206 3.90 -5.15 -20.06
C HIS A 206 4.96 -5.41 -18.97
N LEU A 207 4.54 -5.54 -17.69
CA LEU A 207 5.44 -5.92 -16.62
C LEU A 207 6.02 -7.33 -16.82
N LEU A 208 5.20 -8.32 -17.20
CA LEU A 208 5.67 -9.68 -17.49
C LEU A 208 6.73 -9.73 -18.60
N ARG A 209 6.59 -8.88 -19.61
CA ARG A 209 7.52 -8.83 -20.77
C ARG A 209 8.93 -8.41 -20.41
N ILE A 210 9.13 -7.73 -19.28
CA ILE A 210 10.44 -7.23 -18.85
C ILE A 210 11.10 -8.12 -17.79
N VAL A 211 10.42 -9.18 -17.35
CA VAL A 211 11.03 -10.19 -16.45
C VAL A 211 11.93 -11.08 -17.30
N PRO A 212 13.22 -11.25 -16.97
CA PRO A 212 14.13 -12.06 -17.75
C PRO A 212 13.75 -13.55 -17.71
N GLY A 213 14.09 -14.32 -18.74
CA GLY A 213 13.76 -15.75 -18.83
C GLY A 213 14.27 -16.60 -17.65
N LYS A 214 15.39 -16.20 -17.03
CA LYS A 214 15.92 -16.80 -15.79
C LYS A 214 15.36 -16.15 -14.50
N GLY A 215 14.42 -15.23 -14.63
CA GLY A 215 13.68 -14.66 -13.50
C GLY A 215 12.52 -15.57 -13.09
N LYS A 216 11.79 -15.14 -12.07
CA LYS A 216 10.65 -15.91 -11.55
C LYS A 216 9.44 -15.03 -11.34
N VAL A 217 8.27 -15.54 -11.72
CA VAL A 217 6.96 -14.94 -11.47
C VAL A 217 6.21 -15.82 -10.49
N ILE A 218 5.80 -15.24 -9.36
CA ILE A 218 5.05 -15.90 -8.30
C ILE A 218 3.64 -15.30 -8.27
N TRP A 219 2.60 -16.14 -8.38
CA TRP A 219 1.24 -15.66 -8.50
C TRP A 219 0.21 -16.66 -7.97
N PRO A 220 -0.99 -16.20 -7.48
CA PRO A 220 -2.04 -17.08 -7.01
C PRO A 220 -2.81 -17.68 -8.19
N GLU A 221 -2.80 -19.00 -8.30
CA GLU A 221 -3.41 -19.71 -9.43
C GLU A 221 -4.94 -19.56 -9.51
N GLN A 222 -5.59 -19.18 -8.42
CA GLN A 222 -7.04 -18.95 -8.36
C GLN A 222 -7.47 -17.60 -8.91
N ASP A 223 -6.53 -16.66 -9.08
CA ASP A 223 -6.85 -15.34 -9.65
C ASP A 223 -7.04 -15.45 -11.18
N HIS A 224 -8.30 -15.38 -11.60
CA HIS A 224 -8.66 -15.49 -13.01
C HIS A 224 -8.09 -14.36 -13.87
N ASN A 225 -7.92 -13.17 -13.31
CA ASN A 225 -7.38 -12.01 -14.02
C ASN A 225 -5.89 -12.17 -14.24
N LEU A 226 -5.15 -12.61 -13.22
CA LEU A 226 -3.74 -12.94 -13.36
C LEU A 226 -3.52 -14.12 -14.29
N ARG A 227 -4.35 -15.16 -14.21
CA ARG A 227 -4.30 -16.30 -15.15
C ARG A 227 -4.46 -15.82 -16.61
N HIS A 228 -5.37 -14.88 -16.86
CA HIS A 228 -5.53 -14.27 -18.17
C HIS A 228 -4.26 -13.54 -18.63
N VAL A 229 -3.68 -12.71 -17.73
CA VAL A 229 -2.44 -11.96 -18.01
C VAL A 229 -1.26 -12.89 -18.31
N ILE A 230 -1.09 -13.95 -17.51
CA ILE A 230 -0.08 -15.00 -17.75
C ILE A 230 -0.30 -15.68 -19.11
N GLY A 231 -1.57 -15.96 -19.45
CA GLY A 231 -1.96 -16.56 -20.73
C GLY A 231 -1.69 -15.66 -21.96
N MET A 232 -1.56 -14.35 -21.80
CA MET A 232 -1.13 -13.44 -22.85
C MET A 232 0.36 -13.62 -23.22
N GLY A 233 1.13 -14.27 -22.36
CA GLY A 233 2.55 -14.61 -22.51
C GLY A 233 3.36 -14.36 -21.25
N CYS A 234 4.09 -15.39 -20.82
CA CYS A 234 5.07 -15.33 -19.75
C CYS A 234 6.29 -16.16 -20.16
N TRP A 235 7.46 -15.56 -20.14
CA TRP A 235 8.71 -16.16 -20.63
C TRP A 235 9.63 -16.62 -19.50
N SER A 236 9.25 -16.34 -18.26
CA SER A 236 10.01 -16.64 -17.05
C SER A 236 9.47 -17.89 -16.35
N GLU A 237 10.26 -18.48 -15.48
CA GLU A 237 9.78 -19.54 -14.59
C GLU A 237 8.62 -19.05 -13.73
N GLN A 238 7.66 -19.94 -13.48
CA GLN A 238 6.48 -19.63 -12.68
C GLN A 238 6.42 -20.52 -11.45
N GLU A 239 6.06 -19.91 -10.33
CA GLU A 239 5.59 -20.62 -9.12
C GLU A 239 4.21 -20.12 -8.75
N THR A 240 3.31 -21.04 -8.41
CA THR A 240 1.93 -20.70 -8.07
C THR A 240 1.62 -20.98 -6.62
N THR A 241 0.75 -20.14 -6.05
CA THR A 241 0.16 -20.34 -4.73
C THR A 241 -1.31 -20.70 -4.87
N GLY A 242 -1.83 -21.49 -3.93
CA GLY A 242 -3.24 -21.92 -3.93
C GLY A 242 -3.40 -23.43 -3.93
N PRO A 243 -4.64 -23.95 -3.86
CA PRO A 243 -4.92 -25.39 -3.66
C PRO A 243 -4.33 -26.33 -4.69
N GLN A 244 -4.10 -25.89 -5.93
CA GLN A 244 -3.46 -26.66 -7.01
C GLN A 244 -2.04 -26.15 -7.32
N GLY A 245 -1.59 -25.12 -6.60
CA GLY A 245 -0.26 -24.54 -6.75
C GLY A 245 0.82 -25.33 -6.04
N GLN A 246 2.08 -24.96 -6.28
CA GLN A 246 3.21 -25.55 -5.54
C GLN A 246 3.20 -25.11 -4.07
N TRP A 247 2.75 -23.89 -3.79
CA TRP A 247 2.74 -23.32 -2.45
C TRP A 247 1.32 -23.28 -1.88
N LEU A 248 1.18 -23.79 -0.67
CA LEU A 248 -0.09 -23.87 0.05
C LEU A 248 0.06 -23.35 1.48
N THR A 249 -1.03 -22.83 2.01
CA THR A 249 -1.16 -22.55 3.44
C THR A 249 -2.22 -23.43 4.07
N GLN A 250 -2.03 -23.75 5.34
CA GLN A 250 -3.05 -24.40 6.17
C GLN A 250 -3.15 -23.66 7.50
N LYS A 251 -4.31 -23.07 7.78
CA LYS A 251 -4.57 -22.39 9.05
C LYS A 251 -4.56 -23.37 10.22
N SER A 252 -3.92 -22.99 11.31
CA SER A 252 -3.95 -23.70 12.59
C SER A 252 -4.90 -23.03 13.60
N CYS A 253 -5.33 -21.78 13.33
CA CYS A 253 -6.32 -21.04 14.13
C CYS A 253 -7.24 -20.20 13.24
N SER A 254 -8.39 -19.79 13.77
CA SER A 254 -9.47 -19.12 12.98
C SER A 254 -9.07 -17.75 12.43
N ASP A 255 -8.22 -17.03 13.14
CA ASP A 255 -7.77 -15.69 12.78
C ASP A 255 -6.52 -15.66 11.89
N ALA A 256 -5.98 -16.84 11.52
CA ALA A 256 -4.76 -17.00 10.72
C ALA A 256 -3.49 -16.39 11.37
N SER A 257 -3.45 -16.21 12.70
CA SER A 257 -2.23 -15.83 13.43
C SER A 257 -1.23 -16.99 13.55
N ARG A 258 -1.67 -18.23 13.31
CA ARG A 258 -0.82 -19.42 13.22
C ARG A 258 -1.22 -20.25 12.01
N TRP A 259 -0.23 -20.62 11.19
CA TRP A 259 -0.46 -21.37 9.95
C TRP A 259 0.81 -22.11 9.48
N THR A 260 0.59 -23.13 8.67
CA THR A 260 1.64 -23.98 8.12
C THR A 260 1.86 -23.65 6.65
N VAL A 261 3.13 -23.62 6.23
CA VAL A 261 3.57 -23.47 4.84
C VAL A 261 3.83 -24.85 4.25
N LYS A 262 3.25 -25.14 3.10
CA LYS A 262 3.53 -26.34 2.32
C LYS A 262 4.11 -26.00 0.95
N LEU A 263 5.10 -26.78 0.54
CA LEU A 263 5.66 -26.75 -0.81
C LEU A 263 5.55 -28.15 -1.41
N ASN A 264 4.87 -28.27 -2.56
CA ASN A 264 4.57 -29.55 -3.20
C ASN A 264 3.93 -30.58 -2.23
N ASN A 265 3.03 -30.11 -1.38
CA ASN A 265 2.35 -30.83 -0.30
C ASN A 265 3.20 -31.18 0.93
N ASP A 266 4.51 -31.01 0.92
CA ASP A 266 5.34 -31.20 2.10
C ASP A 266 5.29 -29.97 3.01
N VAL A 267 5.17 -30.20 4.33
CA VAL A 267 5.26 -29.12 5.33
C VAL A 267 6.72 -28.66 5.39
N VAL A 268 6.95 -27.40 5.06
CA VAL A 268 8.29 -26.81 5.01
C VAL A 268 8.53 -25.76 6.08
N ALA A 269 7.50 -25.16 6.65
CA ALA A 269 7.64 -24.18 7.73
C ALA A 269 6.31 -23.96 8.46
N GLU A 270 6.39 -23.33 9.63
CA GLU A 270 5.25 -22.80 10.39
C GLU A 270 5.48 -21.35 10.74
N VAL A 271 4.40 -20.55 10.68
CA VAL A 271 4.40 -19.14 11.03
C VAL A 271 3.46 -18.91 12.20
N GLU A 272 3.95 -18.23 13.23
CA GLU A 272 3.17 -17.75 14.38
C GLU A 272 3.51 -16.29 14.62
N TRP A 273 2.57 -15.39 14.31
CA TRP A 273 2.81 -13.96 14.27
C TRP A 273 1.70 -13.12 14.91
N GLY A 274 1.94 -11.82 15.07
CA GLY A 274 0.94 -10.88 15.59
C GLY A 274 -0.12 -10.44 14.59
N LEU A 275 -0.01 -10.83 13.31
CA LEU A 275 -0.96 -10.45 12.28
C LEU A 275 -2.17 -11.38 12.27
N VAL A 276 -3.28 -10.89 11.71
CA VAL A 276 -4.52 -11.65 11.56
C VAL A 276 -5.06 -11.53 10.14
N GLY A 277 -5.90 -12.49 9.76
CA GLY A 277 -6.60 -12.51 8.48
C GLY A 277 -5.90 -13.30 7.38
N GLU A 278 -6.71 -13.97 6.56
CA GLU A 278 -6.23 -14.81 5.46
C GLU A 278 -5.45 -14.02 4.41
N HIS A 279 -5.80 -12.75 4.20
CA HIS A 279 -5.06 -11.89 3.28
C HIS A 279 -3.60 -11.67 3.72
N ASN A 280 -3.33 -11.53 5.05
CA ASN A 280 -1.97 -11.44 5.55
C ASN A 280 -1.23 -12.78 5.45
N MET A 281 -1.91 -13.89 5.73
CA MET A 281 -1.37 -15.24 5.52
C MET A 281 -0.96 -15.44 4.04
N HIS A 282 -1.81 -14.99 3.10
CA HIS A 282 -1.47 -15.03 1.68
C HIS A 282 -0.26 -14.14 1.36
N ASN A 283 -0.22 -12.89 1.85
CA ASN A 283 0.93 -12.00 1.69
C ASN A 283 2.23 -12.63 2.22
N GLY A 284 2.16 -13.30 3.39
CA GLY A 284 3.28 -14.02 3.98
C GLY A 284 3.76 -15.19 3.13
N LEU A 285 2.84 -15.97 2.56
CA LEU A 285 3.18 -17.05 1.65
C LEU A 285 3.91 -16.54 0.40
N MET A 286 3.40 -15.46 -0.20
CA MET A 286 4.03 -14.82 -1.37
C MET A 286 5.43 -14.32 -1.03
N ALA A 287 5.61 -13.74 0.17
CA ALA A 287 6.92 -13.27 0.64
C ALA A 287 7.91 -14.42 0.86
N ILE A 288 7.47 -15.55 1.45
CA ILE A 288 8.30 -16.76 1.63
C ILE A 288 8.72 -17.34 0.28
N ALA A 289 7.79 -17.45 -0.68
CA ALA A 289 8.10 -17.95 -2.01
C ALA A 289 9.10 -17.03 -2.75
N ALA A 290 8.97 -15.71 -2.63
CA ALA A 290 9.92 -14.75 -3.20
C ALA A 290 11.31 -14.86 -2.54
N ALA A 291 11.37 -14.98 -1.22
CA ALA A 291 12.61 -15.16 -0.47
C ALA A 291 13.33 -16.46 -0.86
N ARG A 292 12.59 -17.54 -1.09
CA ARG A 292 13.17 -18.81 -1.57
C ARG A 292 13.87 -18.67 -2.92
N HIS A 293 13.35 -17.88 -3.83
CA HIS A 293 13.98 -17.66 -5.15
C HIS A 293 15.36 -17.01 -5.04
N ILE A 294 15.63 -16.28 -3.98
CA ILE A 294 16.93 -15.64 -3.73
C ILE A 294 17.81 -16.44 -2.74
N GLY A 295 17.40 -17.67 -2.38
CA GLY A 295 18.21 -18.61 -1.61
C GLY A 295 17.92 -18.67 -0.11
N ILE A 296 16.90 -17.97 0.41
CA ILE A 296 16.48 -18.08 1.83
C ILE A 296 15.57 -19.30 1.96
N THR A 297 15.82 -20.12 2.99
CA THR A 297 14.97 -21.29 3.25
C THR A 297 13.57 -20.86 3.72
N PRO A 298 12.51 -21.65 3.43
CA PRO A 298 11.18 -21.36 3.97
C PRO A 298 11.13 -21.28 5.49
N GLN A 299 11.97 -22.06 6.17
CA GLN A 299 12.11 -22.07 7.64
C GLN A 299 12.65 -20.73 8.17
N ASP A 300 13.73 -20.22 7.57
CA ASP A 300 14.33 -18.94 7.96
C ASP A 300 13.39 -17.78 7.64
N ALA A 301 12.73 -17.82 6.48
CA ALA A 301 11.73 -16.81 6.10
C ALA A 301 10.53 -16.80 7.07
N ALA A 302 10.01 -17.98 7.45
CA ALA A 302 8.92 -18.09 8.42
C ALA A 302 9.33 -17.58 9.81
N LYS A 303 10.55 -17.92 10.27
CA LYS A 303 11.10 -17.41 11.52
C LYS A 303 11.19 -15.89 11.53
N ALA A 304 11.63 -15.28 10.44
CA ALA A 304 11.64 -13.82 10.30
C ALA A 304 10.23 -13.23 10.38
N LEU A 305 9.24 -13.87 9.72
CA LEU A 305 7.85 -13.39 9.74
C LEU A 305 7.20 -13.45 11.13
N ASN A 306 7.65 -14.30 12.04
CA ASN A 306 7.15 -14.33 13.42
C ASN A 306 7.40 -13.00 14.17
N GLU A 307 8.43 -12.26 13.75
CA GLU A 307 8.82 -10.95 14.31
C GLU A 307 8.39 -9.75 13.41
N PHE A 308 7.66 -10.02 12.34
CA PHE A 308 7.25 -8.97 11.41
C PHE A 308 6.19 -8.06 12.03
N VAL A 309 6.44 -6.75 11.93
CA VAL A 309 5.51 -5.69 12.32
C VAL A 309 5.04 -4.96 11.06
N ASN A 310 3.73 -4.95 10.85
CA ASN A 310 3.16 -4.33 9.65
C ASN A 310 3.37 -2.81 9.61
N ALA A 311 3.24 -2.24 8.43
CA ALA A 311 3.21 -0.78 8.29
C ALA A 311 2.03 -0.18 9.08
N ARG A 312 2.18 1.08 9.49
CA ARG A 312 1.08 1.82 10.12
C ARG A 312 -0.17 1.81 9.26
N ARG A 313 -1.32 1.94 9.90
CA ARG A 313 -2.63 1.95 9.26
C ARG A 313 -2.97 0.63 8.53
N ARG A 314 -2.53 -0.51 9.05
CA ARG A 314 -2.87 -1.87 8.62
C ARG A 314 -3.44 -2.63 9.81
N LEU A 315 -4.73 -2.41 10.11
CA LEU A 315 -5.43 -2.87 11.31
C LEU A 315 -4.68 -2.46 12.58
N GLU A 316 -4.19 -1.21 12.60
CA GLU A 316 -3.39 -0.64 13.69
C GLU A 316 -4.29 -0.25 14.86
N LEU A 317 -4.00 -0.77 16.05
CA LEU A 317 -4.67 -0.32 17.28
C LEU A 317 -4.17 1.09 17.67
N ARG A 318 -5.04 2.10 17.57
CA ARG A 318 -4.72 3.49 17.90
C ARG A 318 -4.83 3.78 19.39
N GLY A 319 -5.68 3.04 20.08
CA GLY A 319 -5.86 3.16 21.54
C GLY A 319 -7.05 2.38 22.06
N THR A 320 -7.09 2.25 23.39
CA THR A 320 -8.19 1.63 24.11
C THR A 320 -8.66 2.58 25.19
N VAL A 321 -9.94 2.96 25.19
CA VAL A 321 -10.56 3.87 26.15
C VAL A 321 -11.87 3.26 26.65
N ASN A 322 -12.04 3.17 27.95
CA ASN A 322 -13.24 2.61 28.59
C ASN A 322 -13.59 1.18 28.10
N GLY A 323 -12.57 0.38 27.73
CA GLY A 323 -12.74 -0.97 27.18
C GLY A 323 -13.18 -0.99 25.71
N ILE A 324 -13.20 0.16 25.03
CA ILE A 324 -13.47 0.32 23.60
C ILE A 324 -12.14 0.47 22.87
N GLU A 325 -11.90 -0.38 21.86
CA GLU A 325 -10.70 -0.36 21.02
C GLU A 325 -10.97 0.44 19.74
N VAL A 326 -10.02 1.30 19.34
CA VAL A 326 -10.09 2.07 18.09
C VAL A 326 -8.97 1.62 17.18
N TYR A 327 -9.32 1.05 16.03
CA TYR A 327 -8.40 0.59 14.98
C TYR A 327 -8.40 1.54 13.79
N ASP A 328 -7.27 1.65 13.12
CA ASP A 328 -7.05 2.38 11.87
C ASP A 328 -6.64 1.41 10.76
N ASP A 329 -7.31 1.47 9.62
CA ASP A 329 -6.95 0.68 8.45
C ASP A 329 -7.02 1.51 7.15
N PHE A 330 -6.11 1.23 6.24
CA PHE A 330 -6.02 1.89 4.94
C PHE A 330 -7.00 1.35 3.89
N ALA A 331 -7.85 0.37 4.24
CA ALA A 331 -8.80 -0.25 3.33
C ALA A 331 -9.72 0.82 2.70
N HIS A 332 -9.78 0.82 1.38
CA HIS A 332 -10.54 1.77 0.57
C HIS A 332 -11.10 1.14 -0.73
N HIS A 333 -11.07 -0.18 -0.84
CA HIS A 333 -11.68 -0.97 -1.91
C HIS A 333 -12.58 -2.03 -1.26
N PRO A 334 -13.73 -2.41 -1.87
CA PRO A 334 -14.67 -3.38 -1.26
C PRO A 334 -14.00 -4.68 -0.81
N THR A 335 -13.13 -5.27 -1.63
CA THR A 335 -12.36 -6.46 -1.30
C THR A 335 -11.49 -6.26 -0.04
N ALA A 336 -10.78 -5.14 0.05
CA ALA A 336 -9.93 -4.83 1.20
C ALA A 336 -10.77 -4.57 2.47
N ILE A 337 -11.90 -3.86 2.36
CA ILE A 337 -12.84 -3.60 3.46
C ILE A 337 -13.36 -4.92 4.03
N LEU A 338 -13.85 -5.82 3.17
CA LEU A 338 -14.35 -7.13 3.57
C LEU A 338 -13.24 -7.98 4.23
N ALA A 339 -12.03 -7.97 3.66
CA ALA A 339 -10.90 -8.71 4.20
C ALA A 339 -10.50 -8.22 5.60
N THR A 340 -10.40 -6.90 5.80
CA THR A 340 -10.07 -6.28 7.09
C THR A 340 -11.15 -6.56 8.14
N LEU A 341 -12.43 -6.37 7.80
CA LEU A 341 -13.54 -6.68 8.69
C LEU A 341 -13.60 -8.17 9.06
N SER A 342 -13.35 -9.07 8.10
CA SER A 342 -13.30 -10.51 8.33
C SER A 342 -12.14 -10.89 9.26
N ALA A 343 -10.98 -10.30 9.07
CA ALA A 343 -9.82 -10.50 9.94
C ALA A 343 -10.09 -10.03 11.37
N LEU A 344 -10.64 -8.82 11.51
CA LEU A 344 -11.01 -8.28 12.82
C LEU A 344 -12.07 -9.14 13.51
N ARG A 345 -13.10 -9.57 12.78
CA ARG A 345 -14.14 -10.48 13.31
C ARG A 345 -13.55 -11.80 13.80
N SER A 346 -12.62 -12.38 13.05
CA SER A 346 -11.95 -13.63 13.45
C SER A 346 -11.09 -13.44 14.71
N LYS A 347 -10.47 -12.26 14.87
CA LYS A 347 -9.65 -11.91 16.04
C LYS A 347 -10.48 -11.75 17.31
N ILE A 348 -11.59 -11.00 17.23
CA ILE A 348 -12.38 -10.64 18.42
C ILE A 348 -13.52 -11.62 18.74
N GLY A 349 -13.79 -12.55 17.84
CA GLY A 349 -14.92 -13.49 17.97
C GLY A 349 -16.29 -12.87 17.71
N GLY A 350 -17.34 -13.63 18.00
CA GLY A 350 -18.75 -13.24 17.73
C GLY A 350 -19.41 -12.40 18.82
N THR A 351 -18.79 -12.23 19.98
CA THR A 351 -19.43 -11.61 21.17
C THR A 351 -19.24 -10.08 21.24
N ARG A 352 -18.17 -9.56 20.64
CA ARG A 352 -17.89 -8.13 20.60
C ARG A 352 -18.44 -7.52 19.30
N ARG A 353 -19.03 -6.31 19.39
CA ARG A 353 -19.52 -5.60 18.21
C ARG A 353 -18.37 -4.90 17.48
N ILE A 354 -18.48 -4.85 16.15
CA ILE A 354 -17.63 -4.04 15.27
C ILE A 354 -18.47 -2.86 14.76
N LEU A 355 -18.06 -1.65 15.08
CA LEU A 355 -18.56 -0.42 14.50
C LEU A 355 -17.61 -0.01 13.37
N ALA A 356 -18.04 -0.18 12.11
CA ALA A 356 -17.24 0.19 10.95
C ALA A 356 -17.46 1.65 10.58
N VAL A 357 -16.39 2.41 10.47
CA VAL A 357 -16.40 3.83 10.08
C VAL A 357 -15.66 3.97 8.76
N LEU A 358 -16.33 4.43 7.69
CA LEU A 358 -15.78 4.47 6.35
C LEU A 358 -15.83 5.87 5.74
N GLU A 359 -14.69 6.34 5.20
CA GLU A 359 -14.59 7.50 4.33
C GLU A 359 -14.39 7.05 2.87
N PRO A 360 -15.37 7.26 1.96
CA PRO A 360 -15.17 7.06 0.52
C PRO A 360 -14.26 8.14 -0.05
N ARG A 361 -12.97 7.84 -0.24
CA ARG A 361 -11.98 8.86 -0.60
C ARG A 361 -11.11 8.52 -1.81
N SER A 362 -10.81 7.25 -2.08
CA SER A 362 -9.98 6.88 -3.24
C SER A 362 -10.61 7.38 -4.55
N ASN A 363 -9.79 7.57 -5.58
CA ASN A 363 -10.29 8.06 -6.86
C ASN A 363 -11.37 7.14 -7.45
N THR A 364 -11.21 5.83 -7.36
CA THR A 364 -12.20 4.83 -7.77
C THR A 364 -13.50 4.97 -6.96
N MET A 365 -13.42 5.15 -5.64
CA MET A 365 -14.60 5.39 -4.79
C MET A 365 -15.27 6.72 -5.13
N LYS A 366 -14.50 7.81 -5.35
CA LYS A 366 -15.06 9.12 -5.75
C LYS A 366 -15.88 9.01 -7.02
N LEU A 367 -15.42 8.26 -8.00
CA LEU A 367 -16.13 8.05 -9.26
C LEU A 367 -17.39 7.15 -9.11
N GLY A 368 -17.58 6.51 -7.95
CA GLY A 368 -18.73 5.64 -7.66
C GLY A 368 -18.68 4.28 -8.36
N VAL A 369 -17.56 3.90 -8.97
CA VAL A 369 -17.42 2.65 -9.74
C VAL A 369 -17.73 1.41 -8.89
N SER A 370 -17.23 1.38 -7.65
CA SER A 370 -17.43 0.27 -6.71
C SER A 370 -18.57 0.50 -5.71
N LYS A 371 -19.43 1.54 -5.92
CA LYS A 371 -20.49 1.92 -4.97
C LYS A 371 -21.40 0.75 -4.58
N ASN A 372 -21.83 -0.04 -5.57
CA ASN A 372 -22.75 -1.15 -5.34
C ASN A 372 -22.13 -2.32 -4.56
N GLU A 373 -20.81 -2.39 -4.49
CA GLU A 373 -20.07 -3.42 -3.77
C GLU A 373 -19.77 -3.03 -2.31
N LEU A 374 -19.97 -1.73 -1.95
CA LEU A 374 -19.66 -1.24 -0.61
C LEU A 374 -20.56 -1.88 0.45
N ALA A 375 -21.88 -1.91 0.25
CA ALA A 375 -22.81 -2.49 1.22
C ALA A 375 -22.50 -3.97 1.52
N PRO A 376 -22.30 -4.86 0.52
CA PRO A 376 -21.86 -6.24 0.77
C PRO A 376 -20.51 -6.32 1.49
N SER A 377 -19.55 -5.42 1.19
CA SER A 377 -18.24 -5.44 1.83
C SER A 377 -18.27 -5.11 3.32
N LEU A 378 -19.27 -4.40 3.78
CA LEU A 378 -19.50 -4.00 5.16
C LEU A 378 -20.29 -5.04 6.00
N ALA A 379 -20.76 -6.13 5.40
CA ALA A 379 -21.67 -7.12 6.03
C ALA A 379 -21.11 -7.81 7.31
N ARG A 380 -19.81 -7.70 7.60
CA ARG A 380 -19.18 -8.23 8.83
C ARG A 380 -19.19 -7.27 10.01
N ALA A 381 -19.60 -6.01 9.80
CA ALA A 381 -19.81 -5.04 10.86
C ALA A 381 -21.20 -5.21 11.50
N ASP A 382 -21.33 -4.89 12.77
CA ASP A 382 -22.62 -4.89 13.49
C ASP A 382 -23.35 -3.55 13.32
N GLU A 383 -22.61 -2.47 13.11
CA GLU A 383 -23.12 -1.14 12.85
C GLU A 383 -22.14 -0.39 11.95
N VAL A 384 -22.63 0.48 11.07
CA VAL A 384 -21.82 1.20 10.08
C VAL A 384 -22.03 2.70 10.21
N PHE A 385 -20.96 3.45 10.11
CA PHE A 385 -20.93 4.90 10.07
C PHE A 385 -20.24 5.37 8.79
N LEU A 386 -20.97 6.09 7.92
CA LEU A 386 -20.45 6.56 6.66
C LEU A 386 -20.23 8.08 6.70
N PHE A 387 -19.07 8.51 6.26
CA PHE A 387 -18.80 9.92 6.03
C PHE A 387 -19.19 10.31 4.61
N GLN A 388 -19.93 11.43 4.43
CA GLN A 388 -20.26 12.01 3.14
C GLN A 388 -19.28 13.12 2.79
N PRO A 389 -18.20 12.86 2.02
CA PRO A 389 -17.32 13.93 1.58
C PRO A 389 -18.03 14.86 0.59
N SER A 390 -17.73 16.16 0.66
CA SER A 390 -18.35 17.17 -0.22
C SER A 390 -17.97 17.03 -1.70
N HIS A 391 -16.88 16.32 -1.98
CA HIS A 391 -16.29 16.20 -3.32
C HIS A 391 -16.67 14.94 -4.08
N ILE A 392 -17.53 14.06 -3.53
CA ILE A 392 -18.04 12.89 -4.25
C ILE A 392 -19.40 13.22 -4.92
N PRO A 393 -19.63 12.76 -6.17
CA PRO A 393 -20.84 13.09 -6.92
C PRO A 393 -22.06 12.23 -6.57
N TRP A 394 -21.92 11.27 -5.65
CA TRP A 394 -22.97 10.33 -5.25
C TRP A 394 -23.23 10.41 -3.73
N GLN A 395 -24.36 9.89 -3.29
CA GLN A 395 -24.78 9.97 -1.89
C GLN A 395 -24.46 8.66 -1.16
N VAL A 396 -23.86 8.77 0.04
CA VAL A 396 -23.60 7.59 0.89
C VAL A 396 -24.91 7.00 1.46
N SER A 397 -26.01 7.76 1.44
CA SER A 397 -27.35 7.26 1.76
C SER A 397 -27.77 6.05 0.91
N ASP A 398 -27.36 6.03 -0.37
CA ASP A 398 -27.70 4.90 -1.25
C ASP A 398 -27.00 3.60 -0.81
N VAL A 399 -25.78 3.72 -0.26
CA VAL A 399 -25.07 2.58 0.34
C VAL A 399 -25.72 2.21 1.66
N ALA A 400 -26.14 3.21 2.47
CA ALA A 400 -26.81 2.98 3.73
C ALA A 400 -28.11 2.19 3.56
N GLU A 401 -28.91 2.53 2.56
CA GLU A 401 -30.17 1.81 2.24
C GLU A 401 -29.94 0.37 1.76
N ALA A 402 -28.79 0.09 1.14
CA ALA A 402 -28.42 -1.25 0.67
C ALA A 402 -27.80 -2.15 1.76
N CYS A 403 -27.40 -1.60 2.90
CA CYS A 403 -26.85 -2.36 4.02
C CYS A 403 -27.95 -3.08 4.80
N VAL A 404 -27.64 -4.29 5.31
CA VAL A 404 -28.56 -5.07 6.15
C VAL A 404 -28.50 -4.72 7.63
N GLN A 405 -27.36 -4.21 8.08
CA GLN A 405 -27.12 -3.74 9.45
C GLN A 405 -27.48 -2.26 9.60
N PRO A 406 -27.65 -1.76 10.83
CA PRO A 406 -27.88 -0.33 11.09
C PRO A 406 -26.76 0.52 10.49
N VAL A 407 -27.15 1.57 9.77
CA VAL A 407 -26.21 2.56 9.20
C VAL A 407 -26.61 3.96 9.60
N GLN A 408 -25.64 4.74 10.00
CA GLN A 408 -25.75 6.18 10.20
C GLN A 408 -24.73 6.90 9.32
N TRP A 409 -25.01 8.12 8.91
CA TRP A 409 -24.08 8.90 8.10
C TRP A 409 -24.13 10.39 8.39
N SER A 410 -23.05 11.10 8.11
CA SER A 410 -22.94 12.54 8.25
C SER A 410 -21.93 13.12 7.27
N ALA A 411 -22.17 14.38 6.86
CA ALA A 411 -21.20 15.18 6.12
C ALA A 411 -20.32 16.05 7.04
N ASP A 412 -20.59 16.02 8.34
CA ASP A 412 -19.80 16.72 9.35
C ASP A 412 -19.09 15.71 10.25
N ILE A 413 -17.77 15.87 10.40
CA ILE A 413 -16.93 14.92 11.15
C ILE A 413 -17.23 14.98 12.67
N THR A 414 -17.56 16.15 13.21
CA THR A 414 -17.87 16.32 14.63
C THR A 414 -19.18 15.64 14.95
N HIS A 415 -20.17 15.79 14.06
CA HIS A 415 -21.45 15.10 14.18
C HIS A 415 -21.28 13.58 14.05
N LEU A 416 -20.47 13.10 13.10
CA LEU A 416 -20.18 11.67 12.93
C LEU A 416 -19.55 11.09 14.20
N VAL A 417 -18.56 11.76 14.79
CA VAL A 417 -17.94 11.36 16.07
C VAL A 417 -18.96 11.29 17.18
N ALA A 418 -19.85 12.29 17.29
CA ALA A 418 -20.91 12.31 18.32
C ALA A 418 -21.89 11.14 18.14
N MET A 419 -22.27 10.80 16.91
CA MET A 419 -23.14 9.65 16.61
C MET A 419 -22.48 8.34 17.02
N ILE A 420 -21.21 8.11 16.66
CA ILE A 420 -20.43 6.95 17.05
C ILE A 420 -20.34 6.86 18.58
N THR A 421 -19.96 7.95 19.23
CA THR A 421 -19.79 8.02 20.69
C THR A 421 -21.10 7.71 21.45
N LYS A 422 -22.25 8.09 20.88
CA LYS A 422 -23.57 7.78 21.44
C LYS A 422 -23.97 6.31 21.28
N SER A 423 -23.47 5.62 20.23
CA SER A 423 -23.82 4.23 19.92
C SER A 423 -22.95 3.21 20.64
N VAL A 424 -21.72 3.56 21.04
CA VAL A 424 -20.76 2.61 21.61
C VAL A 424 -21.19 2.06 22.97
N LYS A 425 -20.75 0.83 23.24
CA LYS A 425 -20.91 0.12 24.51
C LYS A 425 -19.55 -0.41 24.97
N PRO A 426 -19.37 -0.65 26.29
CA PRO A 426 -18.15 -1.32 26.77
C PRO A 426 -17.89 -2.63 26.04
N GLY A 427 -16.66 -2.83 25.60
CA GLY A 427 -16.22 -4.01 24.82
C GLY A 427 -16.37 -3.88 23.32
N ASP A 428 -16.94 -2.80 22.79
CA ASP A 428 -17.03 -2.58 21.34
C ASP A 428 -15.65 -2.32 20.70
N VAL A 429 -15.60 -2.54 19.40
CA VAL A 429 -14.44 -2.25 18.57
C VAL A 429 -14.84 -1.30 17.45
N ILE A 430 -14.17 -0.17 17.35
CA ILE A 430 -14.36 0.80 16.27
C ILE A 430 -13.25 0.56 15.25
N LEU A 431 -13.62 0.30 14.00
CA LEU A 431 -12.68 0.17 12.87
C LEU A 431 -12.88 1.35 11.92
N VAL A 432 -11.89 2.23 11.87
CA VAL A 432 -11.85 3.37 10.94
C VAL A 432 -11.11 2.99 9.67
N MET A 433 -11.73 3.16 8.51
CA MET A 433 -11.19 2.81 7.20
C MET A 433 -11.16 4.02 6.27
N SER A 434 -9.97 4.41 5.84
CA SER A 434 -9.73 5.51 4.88
C SER A 434 -8.32 5.47 4.33
N ASN A 435 -8.12 5.84 3.07
CA ASN A 435 -6.77 6.06 2.51
C ASN A 435 -6.25 7.50 2.68
N GLY A 436 -6.95 8.33 3.46
CA GLY A 436 -6.57 9.70 3.80
C GLY A 436 -6.43 9.94 5.29
N GLY A 437 -6.26 11.21 5.66
CA GLY A 437 -6.13 11.63 7.06
C GLY A 437 -7.45 11.63 7.84
N PHE A 438 -8.59 11.55 7.16
CA PHE A 438 -9.95 11.54 7.71
C PHE A 438 -10.14 12.59 8.81
N GLU A 439 -9.66 13.80 8.56
CA GLU A 439 -9.72 14.96 9.47
C GLU A 439 -9.29 14.67 10.93
N GLY A 440 -8.41 13.68 11.13
CA GLY A 440 -7.93 13.27 12.44
C GLY A 440 -8.98 12.56 13.30
N ILE A 441 -9.95 11.89 12.71
CA ILE A 441 -11.07 11.22 13.39
C ILE A 441 -10.63 10.29 14.52
N HIS A 442 -9.48 9.63 14.39
CA HIS A 442 -8.98 8.69 15.41
C HIS A 442 -8.76 9.40 16.73
N GLN A 443 -8.08 10.55 16.75
CA GLN A 443 -7.83 11.31 17.97
C GLN A 443 -9.14 11.89 18.52
N LYS A 444 -9.99 12.43 17.64
CA LYS A 444 -11.32 12.95 18.04
C LYS A 444 -12.19 11.88 18.71
N LEU A 445 -12.15 10.63 18.21
CA LEU A 445 -12.83 9.49 18.84
C LEU A 445 -12.23 9.17 20.21
N LEU A 446 -10.90 9.03 20.32
CA LEU A 446 -10.24 8.74 21.60
C LEU A 446 -10.54 9.81 22.65
N ASP A 447 -10.49 11.09 22.28
CA ASP A 447 -10.79 12.21 23.15
C ASP A 447 -12.28 12.18 23.60
N SER A 448 -13.20 11.97 22.65
CA SER A 448 -14.63 11.89 22.96
C SER A 448 -14.98 10.70 23.84
N LEU A 449 -14.40 9.53 23.60
CA LEU A 449 -14.56 8.33 24.43
C LEU A 449 -14.03 8.51 25.85
N SER A 450 -12.97 9.32 26.03
CA SER A 450 -12.40 9.59 27.35
C SER A 450 -13.32 10.39 28.25
N THR A 451 -14.20 11.20 27.66
CA THR A 451 -15.18 12.02 28.41
C THR A 451 -16.48 11.28 28.73
N LEU A 452 -16.70 10.10 28.13
CA LEU A 452 -17.90 9.29 28.39
C LEU A 452 -17.89 8.71 29.82
N GLN A 453 -18.91 9.03 30.57
CA GLN A 453 -19.27 8.26 31.76
C GLN A 453 -20.11 7.05 31.31
N LEU A 454 -19.47 5.95 30.96
CA LEU A 454 -20.19 4.71 30.69
C LEU A 454 -20.72 4.17 32.02
N VAL A 455 -22.05 4.12 32.16
CA VAL A 455 -22.71 3.44 33.27
C VAL A 455 -22.30 1.97 33.24
N LYS A 456 -21.66 1.52 34.33
CA LYS A 456 -21.20 0.12 34.48
C LYS A 456 -22.37 -0.86 34.52
#